data_e6a1100acc4cd1d2b9c7f698dab011b6
#
_entry.id   e6a1100acc4cd1d2b9c7f698dab011b6
#
_cell.length_a   1.000
_cell.length_b   1.000
_cell.length_c   1.000
_cell.angle_alpha   90.00
_cell.angle_beta   90.00
_cell.angle_gamma   90.00
#
_symmetry.space_group_name_H-M   'P 1'
#
loop_
_entity.id
_entity.type
_entity.pdbx_description
1 polymer ?
#
loop_
_entity_poly.entity_id
_entity_poly.type
_entity_poly.pdbx_seq_one_letter_code
_entity_poly.pdbx_strand_id
1 'polypeptide(L)'
;MKRVVYIILLSASFLLFAASCKKKSPDTIGMFDLKYTLTYDLNDNQQVFSLWDDIHTVSTLQGVVNREKPRLFINYVVESGIEIDSYWWNKYRQPGEWLHGKDTIVYNDVVTLIEAYQNYFDGVVVYDSDIAATSNVASAVAGIENLIAVRYDQSPGSLYDRLVVSGPKLPVKVWLIHEDGTSLFTGQGTIPGTDRESTGSIKNDPYIWFIEHYMKTNRCNGEFGAYYIDQKWRENPQATVVNHHTLTNHDFFISKRAFFYDLSPWGDEPATDDPEQAIGTDLATLKEFLSEAYRLNKGEKMCHIGGFPAWAFKYTQRAGGAHDDVPTEWEFSRIISAYNAFKDADAIGYGALANASFWQHFPLNEQYEQKWVTHEELKERGYLTEEGKVNFDNREFMIFYVGDYDASSWITQRTPVIWDHPDRGKLPLMWAISPVLQQRAPMVMHNFRMTATENDYFVAADNGAGYLMPGMLQEPRDISGLPSGLDAWANHCKPFYDKWGLSITGFVIDGQAPGLSVEGLDCYESFSPNGIVPQKVPLTLLHGNMPVLRSDEDIQQNPKEGALRIAQRVEERPVPFHWFRNILKTPGWYVEIMEEIEKINPNIELLDAPTFFELYRIWLKDNPDAANGNIP
;
A
#
# COMPACT_ATOMS: atom_id res chain seq x y z
N MET A 1 33.56 -60.32 -67.72
CA MET A 1 33.94 -60.26 -66.33
C MET A 1 33.90 -58.76 -65.90
N LYS A 2 32.83 -58.29 -65.38
CA LYS A 2 32.70 -56.90 -64.93
C LYS A 2 32.46 -56.91 -63.41
N ARG A 3 33.38 -56.30 -62.66
CA ARG A 3 33.22 -56.07 -61.22
C ARG A 3 32.36 -54.82 -61.03
N VAL A 4 31.27 -54.95 -60.29
CA VAL A 4 30.43 -53.81 -59.82
C VAL A 4 30.90 -53.47 -58.43
N VAL A 5 31.30 -52.20 -58.22
CA VAL A 5 31.68 -51.63 -56.94
C VAL A 5 30.45 -50.89 -56.43
N TYR A 6 29.90 -51.29 -55.26
CA TYR A 6 28.86 -50.54 -54.55
C TYR A 6 29.52 -49.51 -53.65
N ILE A 7 29.23 -48.25 -53.92
CA ILE A 7 29.57 -47.13 -53.01
C ILE A 7 28.34 -46.91 -52.09
N ILE A 8 28.54 -47.15 -50.79
CA ILE A 8 27.56 -46.83 -49.75
C ILE A 8 27.80 -45.36 -49.34
N LEU A 9 26.89 -44.50 -49.69
CA LEU A 9 26.82 -43.10 -49.17
C LEU A 9 26.13 -43.10 -47.80
N LEU A 10 26.92 -42.92 -46.71
CA LEU A 10 26.37 -42.54 -45.38
C LEU A 10 26.03 -41.05 -45.39
N SER A 11 24.75 -40.76 -45.46
CA SER A 11 24.24 -39.40 -45.20
C SER A 11 24.13 -39.19 -43.69
N ALA A 12 25.12 -38.51 -43.09
CA ALA A 12 25.02 -38.01 -41.71
C ALA A 12 24.08 -36.78 -41.70
N SER A 13 22.86 -36.96 -41.21
CA SER A 13 21.94 -35.87 -40.95
C SER A 13 22.40 -35.15 -39.68
N PHE A 14 23.07 -34.02 -39.82
CA PHE A 14 23.28 -33.05 -38.75
C PHE A 14 21.95 -32.33 -38.48
N LEU A 15 21.24 -32.72 -37.44
CA LEU A 15 20.17 -31.93 -36.86
C LEU A 15 20.81 -30.70 -36.17
N LEU A 16 20.88 -29.60 -36.87
CA LEU A 16 21.11 -28.28 -36.30
C LEU A 16 19.88 -27.90 -35.47
N PHE A 17 19.98 -28.06 -34.17
CA PHE A 17 19.11 -27.33 -33.26
C PHE A 17 19.47 -25.84 -33.36
N ALA A 18 18.83 -25.13 -34.28
CA ALA A 18 18.81 -23.67 -34.26
C ALA A 18 17.95 -23.27 -33.08
N ALA A 19 18.57 -22.98 -31.93
CA ALA A 19 17.94 -22.19 -30.89
C ALA A 19 17.62 -20.84 -31.54
N SER A 20 16.37 -20.68 -31.94
CA SER A 20 15.84 -19.40 -32.43
C SER A 20 15.82 -18.43 -31.25
N CYS A 21 16.89 -17.65 -31.09
CA CYS A 21 16.83 -16.40 -30.33
C CYS A 21 15.79 -15.51 -31.04
N LYS A 22 14.52 -15.61 -30.64
CA LYS A 22 13.53 -14.62 -31.03
C LYS A 22 14.06 -13.27 -30.55
N LYS A 23 14.44 -12.39 -31.46
CA LYS A 23 14.70 -10.99 -31.14
C LYS A 23 13.46 -10.45 -30.42
N LYS A 24 13.63 -10.00 -29.17
CA LYS A 24 12.56 -9.31 -28.44
C LYS A 24 11.99 -8.21 -29.33
N SER A 25 10.70 -8.26 -29.62
CA SER A 25 10.01 -7.07 -30.14
C SER A 25 10.03 -5.99 -29.04
N PRO A 26 9.96 -4.70 -29.36
CA PRO A 26 9.93 -3.62 -28.37
C PRO A 26 8.78 -3.75 -27.36
N ASP A 27 7.76 -4.55 -27.65
CA ASP A 27 6.53 -4.73 -26.87
C ASP A 27 6.43 -6.12 -26.20
N THR A 28 7.49 -6.92 -26.21
CA THR A 28 7.49 -8.24 -25.54
C THR A 28 7.62 -8.08 -24.03
N ILE A 29 6.71 -8.69 -23.28
CA ILE A 29 6.72 -8.71 -21.80
C ILE A 29 7.42 -9.99 -21.34
N GLY A 30 8.40 -9.86 -20.45
CA GLY A 30 8.94 -11.00 -19.72
C GLY A 30 8.01 -11.37 -18.57
N MET A 31 7.82 -12.67 -18.37
CA MET A 31 7.10 -13.19 -17.21
C MET A 31 8.04 -14.10 -16.43
N PHE A 32 8.17 -13.86 -15.14
CA PHE A 32 8.94 -14.70 -14.25
C PHE A 32 8.03 -15.41 -13.24
N ASP A 33 8.13 -16.73 -13.16
CA ASP A 33 7.28 -17.53 -12.27
C ASP A 33 7.99 -17.78 -10.94
N LEU A 34 7.61 -17.08 -9.89
CA LEU A 34 8.07 -17.26 -8.51
C LEU A 34 7.17 -18.16 -7.67
N LYS A 35 6.12 -18.76 -8.23
CA LYS A 35 5.19 -19.60 -7.45
C LYS A 35 5.87 -20.82 -6.82
N TYR A 36 6.98 -21.27 -7.38
CA TYR A 36 7.77 -22.36 -6.79
C TYR A 36 8.26 -22.05 -5.38
N THR A 37 8.46 -20.77 -5.06
CA THR A 37 8.88 -20.33 -3.72
C THR A 37 7.81 -20.55 -2.64
N LEU A 38 6.54 -20.67 -3.05
CA LEU A 38 5.43 -20.94 -2.15
C LEU A 38 5.45 -22.36 -1.56
N THR A 39 6.27 -23.25 -2.14
CA THR A 39 6.46 -24.62 -1.66
C THR A 39 7.60 -24.76 -0.66
N TYR A 40 8.34 -23.69 -0.38
CA TYR A 40 9.46 -23.71 0.56
C TYR A 40 8.98 -23.98 1.99
N ASP A 41 9.78 -24.76 2.73
CA ASP A 41 9.59 -24.93 4.16
C ASP A 41 10.11 -23.68 4.89
N LEU A 42 9.21 -22.88 5.39
CA LEU A 42 9.54 -21.65 6.11
C LEU A 42 10.13 -21.90 7.51
N ASN A 43 10.23 -23.15 7.95
CA ASN A 43 10.96 -23.53 9.15
C ASN A 43 12.43 -23.93 8.84
N ASP A 44 12.76 -24.09 7.57
CA ASP A 44 14.12 -24.34 7.11
C ASP A 44 14.79 -23.00 6.74
N ASN A 45 15.71 -22.54 7.59
CA ASN A 45 16.40 -21.27 7.40
C ASN A 45 17.15 -21.19 6.06
N GLN A 46 17.72 -22.29 5.58
CA GLN A 46 18.41 -22.31 4.29
C GLN A 46 17.45 -22.00 3.13
N GLN A 47 16.26 -22.59 3.16
CA GLN A 47 15.24 -22.33 2.15
C GLN A 47 14.71 -20.89 2.26
N VAL A 48 14.56 -20.37 3.49
CA VAL A 48 14.15 -18.97 3.72
C VAL A 48 15.19 -18.00 3.13
N PHE A 49 16.48 -18.22 3.36
CA PHE A 49 17.53 -17.39 2.76
C PHE A 49 17.48 -17.41 1.23
N SER A 50 17.38 -18.59 0.62
CA SER A 50 17.29 -18.72 -0.83
C SER A 50 16.06 -18.01 -1.40
N LEU A 51 14.92 -18.12 -0.72
CA LEU A 51 13.68 -17.43 -1.09
C LEU A 51 13.85 -15.91 -1.09
N TRP A 52 14.43 -15.36 -0.02
CA TRP A 52 14.64 -13.93 0.09
C TRP A 52 15.66 -13.39 -0.89
N ASP A 53 16.72 -14.15 -1.19
CA ASP A 53 17.68 -13.77 -2.21
C ASP A 53 17.00 -13.63 -3.57
N ASP A 54 16.19 -14.61 -3.95
CA ASP A 54 15.46 -14.60 -5.21
C ASP A 54 14.44 -13.42 -5.24
N ILE A 55 13.60 -13.28 -4.22
CA ILE A 55 12.59 -12.22 -4.14
C ILE A 55 13.23 -10.84 -4.15
N HIS A 56 14.24 -10.61 -3.32
CA HIS A 56 14.88 -9.31 -3.20
C HIS A 56 15.57 -8.90 -4.50
N THR A 57 16.39 -9.80 -5.07
CA THR A 57 17.09 -9.52 -6.33
C THR A 57 16.11 -9.29 -7.49
N VAL A 58 15.09 -10.15 -7.63
CA VAL A 58 14.09 -10.02 -8.70
C VAL A 58 13.23 -8.77 -8.54
N SER A 59 12.86 -8.40 -7.32
CA SER A 59 12.08 -7.16 -7.08
C SER A 59 12.87 -5.90 -7.40
N THR A 60 14.18 -5.87 -7.09
CA THR A 60 15.03 -4.75 -7.47
C THR A 60 15.23 -4.68 -8.98
N LEU A 61 15.43 -5.82 -9.66
CA LEU A 61 15.46 -5.90 -11.12
C LEU A 61 14.14 -5.38 -11.72
N GLN A 62 13.00 -5.87 -11.22
CA GLN A 62 11.69 -5.50 -11.74
C GLN A 62 11.44 -3.99 -11.64
N GLY A 63 11.77 -3.38 -10.51
CA GLY A 63 11.61 -1.95 -10.31
C GLY A 63 12.45 -1.11 -11.28
N VAL A 64 13.69 -1.51 -11.52
CA VAL A 64 14.59 -0.84 -12.49
C VAL A 64 14.07 -1.02 -13.92
N VAL A 65 13.73 -2.24 -14.30
CA VAL A 65 13.31 -2.60 -15.68
C VAL A 65 11.96 -1.96 -16.05
N ASN A 66 11.05 -1.89 -15.08
CA ASN A 66 9.69 -1.37 -15.31
C ASN A 66 9.57 0.16 -15.17
N ARG A 67 10.62 0.87 -14.78
CA ARG A 67 10.54 2.31 -14.49
C ARG A 67 9.84 3.12 -15.58
N GLU A 68 10.14 2.86 -16.84
CA GLU A 68 9.60 3.62 -17.97
C GLU A 68 8.49 2.92 -18.74
N LYS A 69 8.46 1.57 -18.70
CA LYS A 69 7.49 0.74 -19.45
C LYS A 69 7.27 -0.58 -18.74
N PRO A 70 6.09 -1.21 -18.88
CA PRO A 70 5.77 -2.52 -18.32
C PRO A 70 6.51 -3.63 -19.10
N ARG A 71 7.70 -4.02 -18.65
CA ARG A 71 8.57 -5.00 -19.34
C ARG A 71 8.65 -6.35 -18.65
N LEU A 72 8.53 -6.38 -17.32
CA LEU A 72 8.69 -7.58 -16.50
C LEU A 72 7.51 -7.74 -15.55
N PHE A 73 6.81 -8.86 -15.67
CA PHE A 73 5.73 -9.29 -14.80
C PHE A 73 6.16 -10.49 -13.98
N ILE A 74 5.83 -10.56 -12.69
CA ILE A 74 6.13 -11.66 -11.80
C ILE A 74 4.82 -12.39 -11.47
N ASN A 75 4.80 -13.71 -11.68
CA ASN A 75 3.69 -14.56 -11.29
C ASN A 75 4.02 -15.19 -9.94
N TYR A 76 3.43 -14.65 -8.87
CA TYR A 76 3.84 -14.97 -7.51
C TYR A 76 2.66 -15.17 -6.55
N VAL A 77 1.68 -14.27 -6.56
CA VAL A 77 0.66 -14.19 -5.53
C VAL A 77 -0.44 -15.23 -5.68
N VAL A 78 -0.66 -16.00 -4.61
CA VAL A 78 -1.81 -16.91 -4.45
C VAL A 78 -2.48 -16.59 -3.12
N GLU A 79 -3.80 -16.37 -3.14
CA GLU A 79 -4.59 -16.11 -1.94
C GLU A 79 -5.85 -16.99 -1.94
N SER A 80 -6.07 -17.74 -0.85
CA SER A 80 -7.23 -18.63 -0.71
C SER A 80 -7.45 -19.59 -1.89
N GLY A 81 -6.36 -20.06 -2.50
CA GLY A 81 -6.38 -20.94 -3.67
C GLY A 81 -6.61 -20.23 -5.01
N ILE A 82 -6.74 -18.92 -5.03
CA ILE A 82 -6.84 -18.11 -6.24
C ILE A 82 -5.44 -17.59 -6.62
N GLU A 83 -5.02 -17.83 -7.85
CA GLU A 83 -3.80 -17.27 -8.42
C GLU A 83 -4.04 -15.81 -8.81
N ILE A 84 -3.79 -14.88 -7.90
CA ILE A 84 -4.14 -13.46 -8.04
C ILE A 84 -3.42 -12.78 -9.20
N ASP A 85 -2.12 -13.00 -9.36
CA ASP A 85 -1.38 -12.42 -10.48
C ASP A 85 -1.90 -12.95 -11.82
N SER A 86 -2.17 -14.26 -11.90
CA SER A 86 -2.79 -14.88 -13.08
C SER A 86 -4.21 -14.37 -13.33
N TYR A 87 -4.98 -14.10 -12.26
CA TYR A 87 -6.34 -13.55 -12.38
C TYR A 87 -6.31 -12.19 -13.08
N TRP A 88 -5.49 -11.22 -12.59
CA TRP A 88 -5.39 -9.89 -13.18
C TRP A 88 -4.75 -9.91 -14.56
N TRP A 89 -3.70 -10.72 -14.74
CA TRP A 89 -3.07 -10.93 -16.04
C TRP A 89 -4.06 -11.41 -17.09
N ASN A 90 -4.83 -12.47 -16.80
CA ASN A 90 -5.80 -13.07 -17.71
C ASN A 90 -6.99 -12.13 -17.98
N LYS A 91 -7.42 -11.37 -16.97
CA LYS A 91 -8.49 -10.37 -17.14
C LYS A 91 -8.12 -9.35 -18.21
N TYR A 92 -6.92 -8.79 -18.13
CA TYR A 92 -6.49 -7.75 -19.07
C TYR A 92 -5.88 -8.28 -20.37
N ARG A 93 -5.81 -9.58 -20.57
CA ARG A 93 -5.50 -10.21 -21.86
C ARG A 93 -6.72 -10.54 -22.71
N GLN A 94 -7.92 -10.32 -22.24
CA GLN A 94 -9.14 -10.53 -23.03
C GLN A 94 -9.19 -9.60 -24.26
N PRO A 95 -9.95 -9.95 -25.30
CA PRO A 95 -10.10 -9.11 -26.47
C PRO A 95 -10.58 -7.69 -26.11
N GLY A 96 -9.84 -6.68 -26.56
CA GLY A 96 -10.12 -5.26 -26.27
C GLY A 96 -9.41 -4.70 -25.04
N GLU A 97 -8.81 -5.56 -24.21
CA GLU A 97 -8.13 -5.16 -22.99
C GLU A 97 -6.66 -4.77 -23.23
N TRP A 98 -6.04 -4.10 -22.25
CA TRP A 98 -4.71 -3.48 -22.34
C TRP A 98 -3.58 -4.43 -22.76
N LEU A 99 -3.59 -5.68 -22.30
CA LEU A 99 -2.56 -6.70 -22.59
C LEU A 99 -2.94 -7.62 -23.75
N HIS A 100 -4.08 -7.38 -24.42
CA HIS A 100 -4.50 -8.20 -25.54
C HIS A 100 -3.45 -8.20 -26.66
N GLY A 101 -3.07 -9.38 -27.13
CA GLY A 101 -2.11 -9.55 -28.23
C GLY A 101 -0.64 -9.23 -27.89
N LYS A 102 -0.31 -8.89 -26.64
CA LYS A 102 1.09 -8.70 -26.22
C LYS A 102 1.83 -10.03 -26.20
N ASP A 103 3.01 -10.08 -26.83
CA ASP A 103 3.92 -11.23 -26.76
C ASP A 103 4.49 -11.40 -25.37
N THR A 104 4.68 -12.65 -24.94
CA THR A 104 5.21 -12.97 -23.62
C THR A 104 6.37 -13.99 -23.74
N ILE A 105 7.44 -13.78 -22.96
CA ILE A 105 8.53 -14.73 -22.77
C ILE A 105 8.56 -15.13 -21.30
N VAL A 106 8.45 -16.43 -21.03
CA VAL A 106 8.46 -16.97 -19.66
C VAL A 106 9.89 -17.34 -19.28
N TYR A 107 10.32 -16.93 -18.08
CA TYR A 107 11.58 -17.27 -17.44
C TYR A 107 11.30 -18.08 -16.17
N ASN A 108 12.08 -19.14 -15.94
CA ASN A 108 11.94 -20.04 -14.79
C ASN A 108 13.23 -20.16 -13.96
N ASP A 109 14.22 -19.34 -14.26
CA ASP A 109 15.49 -19.29 -13.55
C ASP A 109 15.97 -17.84 -13.42
N VAL A 110 16.40 -17.47 -12.20
CA VAL A 110 16.79 -16.11 -11.84
C VAL A 110 17.98 -15.62 -12.67
N VAL A 111 18.99 -16.47 -12.88
CA VAL A 111 20.19 -16.07 -13.64
C VAL A 111 19.84 -15.80 -15.10
N THR A 112 19.06 -16.69 -15.71
CA THR A 112 18.56 -16.51 -17.09
C THR A 112 17.71 -15.24 -17.24
N LEU A 113 16.88 -14.93 -16.23
CA LEU A 113 16.10 -13.70 -16.20
C LEU A 113 17.02 -12.47 -16.16
N ILE A 114 18.01 -12.46 -15.26
CA ILE A 114 18.95 -11.35 -15.08
C ILE A 114 19.77 -11.13 -16.35
N GLU A 115 20.30 -12.18 -16.97
CA GLU A 115 21.02 -12.09 -18.25
C GLU A 115 20.14 -11.50 -19.36
N ALA A 116 18.86 -11.87 -19.41
CA ALA A 116 17.91 -11.35 -20.40
C ALA A 116 17.65 -9.84 -20.26
N TYR A 117 17.87 -9.28 -19.07
CA TYR A 117 17.65 -7.87 -18.77
C TYR A 117 18.94 -7.09 -18.44
N GLN A 118 20.13 -7.67 -18.65
CA GLN A 118 21.40 -7.04 -18.30
C GLN A 118 21.65 -5.65 -18.91
N ASN A 119 20.96 -5.29 -19.98
CA ASN A 119 21.07 -3.98 -20.61
C ASN A 119 20.24 -2.87 -19.91
N TYR A 120 19.50 -3.19 -18.84
CA TYR A 120 18.63 -2.26 -18.11
C TYR A 120 19.21 -1.85 -16.76
N PHE A 121 20.31 -2.46 -16.32
CA PHE A 121 20.97 -2.14 -15.06
C PHE A 121 22.50 -2.15 -15.25
N ASP A 122 23.22 -1.47 -14.35
CA ASP A 122 24.66 -1.19 -14.51
C ASP A 122 25.55 -2.15 -13.71
N GLY A 123 24.99 -3.05 -12.92
CA GLY A 123 25.70 -3.99 -12.06
C GLY A 123 24.93 -4.29 -10.78
N VAL A 124 25.65 -4.66 -9.73
CA VAL A 124 25.05 -5.03 -8.44
C VAL A 124 25.49 -4.11 -7.31
N VAL A 125 24.62 -3.95 -6.30
CA VAL A 125 24.96 -3.52 -4.95
C VAL A 125 24.96 -4.74 -4.06
N VAL A 126 26.08 -4.96 -3.34
CA VAL A 126 26.26 -6.11 -2.45
C VAL A 126 26.10 -5.67 -1.01
N TYR A 127 25.23 -6.37 -0.26
CA TYR A 127 24.90 -6.04 1.12
C TYR A 127 25.29 -7.14 2.12
N ASP A 128 25.43 -6.73 3.39
CA ASP A 128 25.86 -7.58 4.50
C ASP A 128 24.71 -8.42 5.02
N SER A 129 24.87 -9.75 5.03
CA SER A 129 23.88 -10.68 5.57
C SER A 129 23.69 -10.57 7.09
N ASP A 130 24.69 -10.05 7.81
CA ASP A 130 24.65 -9.95 9.27
C ASP A 130 24.03 -8.64 9.77
N ILE A 131 23.93 -7.64 8.89
CA ILE A 131 23.33 -6.33 9.18
C ILE A 131 22.14 -6.12 8.27
N ALA A 132 20.93 -6.51 8.73
CA ALA A 132 19.68 -6.46 7.96
C ALA A 132 19.38 -5.08 7.34
N ALA A 133 19.74 -3.99 8.02
CA ALA A 133 19.58 -2.62 7.53
C ALA A 133 20.29 -2.37 6.19
N THR A 134 21.40 -3.07 5.91
CA THR A 134 22.12 -2.95 4.63
C THR A 134 21.30 -3.46 3.44
N SER A 135 20.37 -4.40 3.64
CA SER A 135 19.40 -4.84 2.64
C SER A 135 18.46 -3.71 2.21
N ASN A 136 17.95 -2.93 3.17
CA ASN A 136 17.14 -1.74 2.91
C ASN A 136 17.93 -0.69 2.13
N VAL A 137 19.16 -0.40 2.58
CA VAL A 137 20.05 0.53 1.87
C VAL A 137 20.36 0.02 0.46
N ALA A 138 20.59 -1.29 0.28
CA ALA A 138 20.81 -1.88 -1.04
C ALA A 138 19.60 -1.70 -1.96
N SER A 139 18.37 -1.85 -1.44
CA SER A 139 17.14 -1.57 -2.19
C SER A 139 17.09 -0.12 -2.70
N ALA A 140 17.37 0.84 -1.80
CA ALA A 140 17.38 2.26 -2.16
C ALA A 140 18.48 2.58 -3.20
N VAL A 141 19.69 2.10 -2.97
CA VAL A 141 20.82 2.26 -3.90
C VAL A 141 20.53 1.62 -5.25
N ALA A 142 19.96 0.41 -5.27
CA ALA A 142 19.56 -0.27 -6.51
C ALA A 142 18.62 0.61 -7.36
N GLY A 143 17.60 1.19 -6.74
CA GLY A 143 16.67 2.09 -7.42
C GLY A 143 17.34 3.38 -7.94
N ILE A 144 18.24 3.98 -7.18
CA ILE A 144 18.89 5.25 -7.52
C ILE A 144 19.97 5.07 -8.60
N GLU A 145 20.80 4.02 -8.45
CA GLU A 145 21.99 3.79 -9.31
C GLU A 145 21.73 2.84 -10.48
N ASN A 146 20.49 2.38 -10.68
CA ASN A 146 20.12 1.36 -11.66
C ASN A 146 20.90 0.04 -11.45
N LEU A 147 20.94 -0.45 -10.24
CA LEU A 147 21.58 -1.69 -9.85
C LEU A 147 20.54 -2.74 -9.45
N ILE A 148 21.00 -3.98 -9.24
CA ILE A 148 20.21 -5.01 -8.54
C ILE A 148 20.88 -5.33 -7.20
N ALA A 149 20.08 -5.62 -6.18
CA ALA A 149 20.59 -5.94 -4.85
C ALA A 149 20.91 -7.43 -4.73
N VAL A 150 22.09 -7.76 -4.21
CA VAL A 150 22.56 -9.15 -4.01
C VAL A 150 23.15 -9.28 -2.62
N ARG A 151 22.70 -10.27 -1.85
CA ARG A 151 23.26 -10.60 -0.54
C ARG A 151 24.66 -11.19 -0.70
N TYR A 152 25.61 -10.75 0.13
CA TYR A 152 26.93 -11.34 0.15
C TYR A 152 26.88 -12.77 0.71
N ASP A 153 27.26 -13.75 -0.09
CA ASP A 153 27.36 -15.15 0.28
C ASP A 153 28.33 -15.87 -0.67
N GLN A 154 29.51 -16.19 -0.18
CA GLN A 154 30.55 -16.88 -0.96
C GLN A 154 30.35 -18.40 -1.05
N SER A 155 29.28 -18.95 -0.49
CA SER A 155 28.98 -20.38 -0.57
C SER A 155 28.79 -20.81 -2.04
N PRO A 156 29.40 -21.92 -2.48
CA PRO A 156 29.20 -22.40 -3.83
C PRO A 156 27.73 -22.64 -4.18
N GLY A 157 27.26 -22.04 -5.27
CA GLY A 157 25.86 -22.13 -5.73
C GLY A 157 24.91 -21.13 -5.10
N SER A 158 25.36 -20.27 -4.17
CA SER A 158 24.59 -19.13 -3.70
C SER A 158 24.22 -18.18 -4.85
N LEU A 159 23.24 -17.30 -4.68
CA LEU A 159 22.89 -16.34 -5.72
C LEU A 159 24.06 -15.38 -6.02
N TYR A 160 24.82 -14.98 -4.98
CA TYR A 160 26.04 -14.19 -5.15
C TYR A 160 27.09 -14.93 -5.99
N ASP A 161 27.38 -16.20 -5.68
CA ASP A 161 28.30 -17.02 -6.49
C ASP A 161 27.82 -17.10 -7.93
N ARG A 162 26.56 -17.41 -8.16
CA ARG A 162 25.95 -17.57 -9.49
C ARG A 162 25.92 -16.28 -10.33
N LEU A 163 25.83 -15.11 -9.72
CA LEU A 163 25.72 -13.83 -10.43
C LEU A 163 27.04 -13.08 -10.53
N VAL A 164 27.87 -13.11 -9.49
CA VAL A 164 29.06 -12.27 -9.36
C VAL A 164 30.34 -13.04 -9.60
N VAL A 165 30.42 -14.30 -9.14
CA VAL A 165 31.69 -15.07 -9.16
C VAL A 165 31.77 -16.03 -10.34
N SER A 166 30.83 -16.96 -10.47
CA SER A 166 30.92 -18.08 -11.41
C SER A 166 30.13 -17.89 -12.71
N GLY A 167 29.00 -17.19 -12.70
CA GLY A 167 28.09 -17.00 -13.83
C GLY A 167 28.40 -15.78 -14.70
N PRO A 168 27.45 -14.86 -14.93
CA PRO A 168 27.63 -13.67 -15.79
C PRO A 168 28.69 -12.68 -15.29
N LYS A 169 29.20 -12.85 -14.09
CA LYS A 169 30.23 -12.01 -13.45
C LYS A 169 29.84 -10.52 -13.47
N LEU A 170 28.66 -10.24 -12.95
CA LEU A 170 28.15 -8.88 -12.88
C LEU A 170 29.09 -7.98 -12.07
N PRO A 171 29.39 -6.75 -12.54
CA PRO A 171 30.28 -5.84 -11.81
C PRO A 171 29.61 -5.34 -10.52
N VAL A 172 30.31 -5.47 -9.40
CA VAL A 172 29.88 -4.82 -8.15
C VAL A 172 30.20 -3.33 -8.23
N LYS A 173 29.20 -2.49 -8.10
CA LYS A 173 29.30 -1.02 -8.17
C LYS A 173 29.30 -0.38 -6.79
N VAL A 174 28.56 -0.98 -5.86
CA VAL A 174 28.48 -0.49 -4.48
C VAL A 174 28.62 -1.66 -3.53
N TRP A 175 29.50 -1.50 -2.55
CA TRP A 175 29.73 -2.44 -1.47
C TRP A 175 29.18 -1.87 -0.17
N LEU A 176 28.26 -2.57 0.47
CA LEU A 176 27.76 -2.29 1.83
C LEU A 176 28.34 -3.27 2.87
N ILE A 177 29.36 -3.99 2.47
CA ILE A 177 30.21 -4.93 3.21
C ILE A 177 31.61 -4.84 2.61
N HIS A 178 32.66 -5.18 3.34
CA HIS A 178 33.99 -5.31 2.73
C HIS A 178 34.08 -6.52 1.79
N GLU A 179 34.94 -6.44 0.78
CA GLU A 179 35.12 -7.52 -0.20
C GLU A 179 35.59 -8.84 0.45
N ASP A 180 36.24 -8.79 1.60
CA ASP A 180 36.66 -9.96 2.39
C ASP A 180 35.55 -10.55 3.27
N GLY A 181 34.35 -9.95 3.26
CA GLY A 181 33.19 -10.39 4.01
C GLY A 181 33.12 -9.86 5.44
N THR A 182 34.01 -8.95 5.83
CA THR A 182 33.89 -8.28 7.12
C THR A 182 32.89 -7.12 7.05
N SER A 183 32.12 -6.91 8.11
CA SER A 183 31.10 -5.87 8.15
C SER A 183 31.68 -4.46 8.03
N LEU A 184 31.12 -3.66 7.15
CA LEU A 184 31.50 -2.26 6.94
C LEU A 184 31.05 -1.36 8.10
N PHE A 185 29.92 -1.68 8.73
CA PHE A 185 29.32 -0.92 9.82
C PHE A 185 29.51 -1.62 11.14
N THR A 186 30.29 -1.01 12.04
CA THR A 186 30.71 -1.64 13.29
C THR A 186 30.01 -1.07 14.53
N GLY A 187 29.19 -0.03 14.37
CA GLY A 187 28.60 0.69 15.50
C GLY A 187 29.60 1.54 16.27
N GLN A 188 30.79 1.80 15.71
CA GLN A 188 31.89 2.51 16.41
C GLN A 188 32.63 3.45 15.47
N GLY A 189 33.23 4.49 16.05
CA GLY A 189 34.04 5.46 15.32
C GLY A 189 33.24 6.32 14.35
N THR A 190 33.81 6.60 13.20
CA THR A 190 33.18 7.41 12.15
C THR A 190 32.51 6.50 11.11
N ILE A 191 31.30 6.84 10.72
CA ILE A 191 30.55 6.11 9.65
C ILE A 191 31.35 6.18 8.35
N PRO A 192 31.62 5.05 7.69
CA PRO A 192 32.52 4.97 6.53
C PRO A 192 32.21 5.97 5.43
N GLY A 193 33.21 6.74 4.98
CA GLY A 193 33.06 7.73 3.91
C GLY A 193 32.24 8.97 4.25
N THR A 194 32.00 9.22 5.54
CA THR A 194 31.29 10.41 6.05
C THR A 194 32.11 11.10 7.16
N ASP A 195 31.70 12.31 7.55
CA ASP A 195 32.22 13.00 8.73
C ASP A 195 31.34 12.78 9.98
N ARG A 196 30.41 11.79 9.93
CA ARG A 196 29.45 11.49 11.01
C ARG A 196 30.02 10.45 11.96
N GLU A 197 29.96 10.75 13.25
CA GLU A 197 30.19 9.75 14.29
C GLU A 197 29.12 8.65 14.22
N SER A 198 29.50 7.42 14.53
CA SER A 198 28.60 6.29 14.66
C SER A 198 27.48 6.60 15.65
N THR A 199 26.29 6.11 15.37
CA THR A 199 25.13 6.16 16.29
C THR A 199 25.28 5.21 17.48
N GLY A 200 26.31 4.36 17.48
CA GLY A 200 26.45 3.26 18.43
C GLY A 200 25.66 2.00 18.04
N SER A 201 24.96 2.03 16.88
CA SER A 201 24.14 0.93 16.39
C SER A 201 24.58 0.52 15.00
N ILE A 202 24.89 -0.78 14.84
CA ILE A 202 25.20 -1.35 13.51
C ILE A 202 24.00 -1.31 12.56
N LYS A 203 22.79 -1.25 13.11
CA LYS A 203 21.54 -1.11 12.35
C LYS A 203 21.36 0.31 11.81
N ASN A 204 21.62 1.34 12.62
CA ASN A 204 21.32 2.73 12.25
C ASN A 204 22.44 3.36 11.39
N ASP A 205 23.71 2.97 11.57
CA ASP A 205 24.83 3.52 10.81
C ASP A 205 24.69 3.40 9.29
N PRO A 206 24.24 2.27 8.70
CA PRO A 206 23.93 2.18 7.27
C PRO A 206 22.88 3.20 6.78
N TYR A 207 21.88 3.48 7.60
CA TYR A 207 20.86 4.48 7.26
C TYR A 207 21.42 5.89 7.28
N ILE A 208 22.24 6.24 8.26
CA ILE A 208 22.94 7.54 8.30
C ILE A 208 23.87 7.65 7.08
N TRP A 209 24.62 6.58 6.76
CA TRP A 209 25.44 6.53 5.54
C TRP A 209 24.62 6.83 4.28
N PHE A 210 23.42 6.25 4.15
CA PHE A 210 22.54 6.50 3.02
C PHE A 210 22.04 7.95 2.98
N ILE A 211 21.64 8.50 4.13
CA ILE A 211 21.20 9.90 4.23
C ILE A 211 22.31 10.83 3.74
N GLU A 212 23.56 10.65 4.20
CA GLU A 212 24.70 11.48 3.83
C GLU A 212 25.03 11.37 2.33
N HIS A 213 25.04 10.17 1.77
CA HIS A 213 25.48 9.93 0.39
C HIS A 213 24.40 10.19 -0.66
N TYR A 214 23.11 10.03 -0.31
CA TYR A 214 22.03 10.06 -1.30
C TYR A 214 20.96 11.13 -1.05
N MET A 215 20.50 11.32 0.19
CA MET A 215 19.46 12.32 0.44
C MET A 215 20.03 13.73 0.51
N LYS A 216 21.09 13.97 1.27
CA LYS A 216 21.74 15.28 1.38
C LYS A 216 22.38 15.73 0.06
N THR A 217 22.72 14.80 -0.81
CA THR A 217 23.23 15.07 -2.16
C THR A 217 22.12 15.20 -3.23
N ASN A 218 20.84 15.14 -2.84
CA ASN A 218 19.67 15.25 -3.70
C ASN A 218 19.58 14.15 -4.79
N ARG A 219 20.08 12.95 -4.53
CA ARG A 219 20.03 11.81 -5.47
C ARG A 219 18.82 10.93 -5.23
N CYS A 220 18.26 10.94 -4.02
CA CYS A 220 17.05 10.22 -3.62
C CYS A 220 15.80 11.02 -3.99
N ASN A 221 14.70 10.32 -4.28
CA ASN A 221 13.40 10.95 -4.46
C ASN A 221 12.69 11.08 -3.11
N GLY A 222 12.54 12.30 -2.59
CA GLY A 222 11.89 12.58 -1.31
C GLY A 222 10.38 12.36 -1.28
N GLU A 223 9.73 12.14 -2.42
CA GLU A 223 8.29 11.87 -2.50
C GLU A 223 7.93 10.41 -2.16
N PHE A 224 8.92 9.50 -2.03
CA PHE A 224 8.70 8.08 -1.79
C PHE A 224 9.68 7.50 -0.78
N GLY A 225 9.13 6.82 0.22
CA GLY A 225 9.86 6.01 1.17
C GLY A 225 9.19 4.66 1.37
N ALA A 226 9.87 3.68 1.97
CA ALA A 226 9.30 2.35 2.15
C ALA A 226 9.80 1.69 3.42
N TYR A 227 8.87 1.15 4.20
CA TYR A 227 9.15 0.27 5.33
C TYR A 227 9.22 -1.17 4.82
N TYR A 228 10.38 -1.80 4.97
CA TYR A 228 10.64 -3.15 4.46
C TYR A 228 11.41 -3.97 5.50
N ILE A 229 11.04 -5.22 5.71
CA ILE A 229 11.70 -6.14 6.62
C ILE A 229 12.51 -7.18 5.84
N ASP A 230 13.78 -7.29 6.19
CA ASP A 230 14.69 -8.31 5.66
C ASP A 230 14.48 -9.68 6.34
N GLN A 231 14.92 -10.76 5.68
CA GLN A 231 14.84 -12.12 6.21
C GLN A 231 15.61 -12.33 7.52
N LYS A 232 16.60 -11.48 7.81
CA LYS A 232 17.35 -11.56 9.08
C LYS A 232 16.44 -11.44 10.30
N TRP A 233 15.35 -10.69 10.20
CA TRP A 233 14.32 -10.64 11.23
C TRP A 233 13.67 -12.00 11.50
N ARG A 234 13.55 -12.86 10.47
CA ARG A 234 13.00 -14.21 10.57
C ARG A 234 13.74 -15.09 11.56
N GLU A 235 15.04 -14.89 11.73
CA GLU A 235 15.86 -15.64 12.66
C GLU A 235 15.63 -15.26 14.12
N ASN A 236 14.92 -14.15 14.38
CA ASN A 236 14.62 -13.76 15.76
C ASN A 236 13.63 -14.75 16.38
N PRO A 237 13.99 -15.44 17.49
CA PRO A 237 13.13 -16.44 18.12
C PRO A 237 11.83 -15.86 18.71
N GLN A 238 11.76 -14.55 18.91
CA GLN A 238 10.56 -13.86 19.39
C GLN A 238 9.61 -13.48 18.25
N ALA A 239 10.08 -13.50 17.00
CA ALA A 239 9.23 -13.20 15.85
C ALA A 239 8.15 -14.27 15.68
N THR A 240 6.91 -13.88 15.87
CA THR A 240 5.74 -14.77 15.71
C THR A 240 5.18 -14.74 14.30
N VAL A 241 5.65 -13.81 13.48
CA VAL A 241 5.20 -13.61 12.10
C VAL A 241 5.85 -14.65 11.20
N VAL A 242 5.04 -15.36 10.47
CA VAL A 242 5.49 -16.40 9.52
C VAL A 242 5.80 -15.79 8.17
N ASN A 243 5.05 -14.76 7.77
CA ASN A 243 5.22 -14.03 6.52
C ASN A 243 5.95 -12.73 6.81
N HIS A 244 7.08 -12.52 6.16
CA HIS A 244 8.00 -11.43 6.51
C HIS A 244 8.18 -10.40 5.42
N HIS A 245 7.56 -10.61 4.30
CA HIS A 245 7.54 -9.69 3.19
C HIS A 245 6.54 -8.58 3.50
N THR A 246 6.98 -7.53 4.14
CA THR A 246 6.11 -6.44 4.63
C THR A 246 5.91 -5.31 3.66
N LEU A 247 6.65 -5.30 2.55
CA LEU A 247 6.47 -4.37 1.47
C LEU A 247 6.13 -5.12 0.19
N THR A 248 4.87 -5.24 -0.10
CA THR A 248 4.35 -6.05 -1.20
C THR A 248 4.59 -5.46 -2.58
N ASN A 249 4.88 -4.16 -2.64
CA ASN A 249 5.17 -3.43 -3.86
C ASN A 249 6.61 -2.86 -3.84
N HIS A 250 7.55 -3.65 -3.38
CA HIS A 250 8.96 -3.31 -3.30
C HIS A 250 9.50 -2.80 -4.65
N ASP A 251 9.15 -3.48 -5.74
CA ASP A 251 9.46 -3.10 -7.11
C ASP A 251 8.98 -1.68 -7.48
N PHE A 252 7.81 -1.27 -7.00
CA PHE A 252 7.29 0.07 -7.24
C PHE A 252 8.19 1.14 -6.60
N PHE A 253 8.53 1.00 -5.33
CA PHE A 253 9.37 1.95 -4.62
C PHE A 253 10.80 2.00 -5.17
N ILE A 254 11.34 0.86 -5.65
CA ILE A 254 12.59 0.81 -6.43
C ILE A 254 12.45 1.67 -7.70
N SER A 255 11.35 1.51 -8.45
CA SER A 255 11.10 2.29 -9.67
C SER A 255 11.04 3.80 -9.41
N LYS A 256 10.60 4.21 -8.21
CA LYS A 256 10.49 5.62 -7.78
C LYS A 256 11.79 6.18 -7.20
N ARG A 257 12.86 5.39 -7.05
CA ARG A 257 14.11 5.79 -6.38
C ARG A 257 13.89 6.21 -4.93
N ALA A 258 13.04 5.46 -4.24
CA ALA A 258 12.67 5.70 -2.86
C ALA A 258 13.82 5.40 -1.88
N PHE A 259 13.73 5.94 -0.67
CA PHE A 259 14.51 5.46 0.47
C PHE A 259 13.80 4.29 1.15
N PHE A 260 14.58 3.39 1.78
CA PHE A 260 14.05 2.21 2.46
C PHE A 260 14.58 2.13 3.88
N TYR A 261 13.75 1.64 4.81
CA TYR A 261 14.11 1.51 6.23
C TYR A 261 13.23 0.48 6.95
N ASP A 262 13.65 0.08 8.14
CA ASP A 262 12.91 -0.79 9.06
C ASP A 262 13.02 -0.29 10.51
N LEU A 263 12.86 1.00 10.71
CA LEU A 263 13.06 1.69 11.98
C LEU A 263 11.82 1.64 12.88
N SER A 264 12.05 1.48 14.19
CA SER A 264 10.99 1.52 15.20
C SER A 264 10.42 2.94 15.36
N PRO A 265 9.10 3.09 15.47
CA PRO A 265 8.49 4.38 15.80
C PRO A 265 8.59 4.74 17.29
N TRP A 266 9.05 3.82 18.16
CA TRP A 266 9.04 3.99 19.60
C TRP A 266 10.33 4.66 20.10
N GLY A 267 10.16 5.61 21.02
CA GLY A 267 11.26 6.34 21.65
C GLY A 267 11.41 6.07 23.14
N ASP A 268 10.67 5.11 23.70
CA ASP A 268 10.65 4.76 25.13
C ASP A 268 11.20 3.37 25.43
N GLU A 269 11.55 2.62 24.41
CA GLU A 269 12.22 1.32 24.48
C GLU A 269 13.26 1.16 23.36
N PRO A 270 14.27 0.26 23.50
CA PRO A 270 15.13 -0.10 22.39
C PRO A 270 14.35 -0.89 21.33
N ALA A 271 14.83 -0.84 20.09
CA ALA A 271 14.21 -1.63 19.03
C ALA A 271 14.36 -3.14 19.32
N THR A 272 13.31 -3.92 19.03
CA THR A 272 13.28 -5.37 19.33
C THR A 272 14.33 -6.17 18.56
N ASP A 273 14.84 -5.65 17.45
CA ASP A 273 15.86 -6.26 16.60
C ASP A 273 17.29 -5.74 16.85
N ASP A 274 17.44 -4.71 17.69
CA ASP A 274 18.73 -4.20 18.15
C ASP A 274 18.61 -3.71 19.62
N PRO A 275 18.43 -4.64 20.58
CA PRO A 275 18.17 -4.28 21.98
C PRO A 275 19.36 -3.62 22.70
N GLU A 276 20.55 -3.69 22.12
CA GLU A 276 21.77 -3.09 22.69
C GLU A 276 21.93 -1.61 22.31
N GLN A 277 21.16 -1.11 21.32
CA GLN A 277 21.22 0.30 20.95
C GLN A 277 20.66 1.21 22.06
N ALA A 278 21.09 2.47 22.08
CA ALA A 278 20.52 3.46 22.98
C ALA A 278 19.04 3.69 22.66
N ILE A 279 18.23 3.87 23.70
CA ILE A 279 16.79 4.13 23.56
C ILE A 279 16.56 5.34 22.66
N GLY A 280 15.66 5.19 21.66
CA GLY A 280 15.29 6.26 20.74
C GLY A 280 16.22 6.46 19.55
N THR A 281 17.26 5.63 19.35
CA THR A 281 18.16 5.73 18.18
C THR A 281 17.41 5.51 16.88
N ASP A 282 16.58 4.47 16.78
CA ASP A 282 15.73 4.23 15.61
C ASP A 282 14.81 5.41 15.30
N LEU A 283 14.12 5.93 16.31
CA LEU A 283 13.23 7.08 16.15
C LEU A 283 13.97 8.35 15.69
N ALA A 284 15.19 8.58 16.22
CA ALA A 284 16.01 9.70 15.78
C ALA A 284 16.42 9.58 14.31
N THR A 285 16.84 8.39 13.88
CA THR A 285 17.16 8.09 12.48
C THR A 285 15.94 8.20 11.57
N LEU A 286 14.76 7.70 12.00
CA LEU A 286 13.51 7.86 11.27
C LEU A 286 13.15 9.34 11.06
N LYS A 287 13.25 10.15 12.11
CA LYS A 287 13.02 11.61 12.00
C LYS A 287 14.02 12.30 11.08
N GLU A 288 15.28 11.84 11.01
CA GLU A 288 16.27 12.37 10.06
C GLU A 288 15.87 12.03 8.61
N PHE A 289 15.45 10.79 8.32
CA PHE A 289 14.88 10.43 7.01
C PHE A 289 13.71 11.32 6.62
N LEU A 290 12.74 11.49 7.51
CA LEU A 290 11.54 12.28 7.24
C LEU A 290 11.86 13.77 7.07
N SER A 291 12.82 14.30 7.84
CA SER A 291 13.29 15.69 7.70
C SER A 291 13.96 15.93 6.34
N GLU A 292 14.77 14.99 5.88
CA GLU A 292 15.42 15.06 4.58
C GLU A 292 14.41 14.89 3.43
N ALA A 293 13.41 13.99 3.57
CA ALA A 293 12.31 13.88 2.60
C ALA A 293 11.52 15.19 2.50
N TYR A 294 11.18 15.81 3.65
CA TYR A 294 10.53 17.12 3.68
C TYR A 294 11.38 18.21 3.00
N ARG A 295 12.70 18.23 3.26
CA ARG A 295 13.63 19.16 2.63
C ARG A 295 13.68 18.97 1.09
N LEU A 296 13.78 17.72 0.63
CA LEU A 296 13.79 17.38 -0.80
C LEU A 296 12.50 17.80 -1.50
N ASN A 297 11.38 17.67 -0.81
CA ASN A 297 10.04 18.07 -1.28
C ASN A 297 9.73 19.55 -1.05
N LYS A 298 10.67 20.31 -0.44
CA LYS A 298 10.52 21.74 -0.11
C LYS A 298 9.28 22.06 0.75
N GLY A 299 8.75 21.07 1.46
CA GLY A 299 7.50 21.19 2.21
C GLY A 299 6.23 21.34 1.37
N GLU A 300 6.33 21.33 0.04
CA GLU A 300 5.23 21.55 -0.90
C GLU A 300 4.51 20.26 -1.30
N LYS A 301 5.17 19.10 -1.18
CA LYS A 301 4.65 17.80 -1.57
C LYS A 301 4.61 16.85 -0.39
N MET A 302 3.68 15.90 -0.47
CA MET A 302 3.59 14.80 0.47
C MET A 302 4.60 13.69 0.14
N CYS A 303 5.08 12.98 1.17
CA CYS A 303 5.91 11.79 1.02
C CYS A 303 5.04 10.54 1.21
N HIS A 304 5.02 9.67 0.21
CA HIS A 304 4.32 8.38 0.27
C HIS A 304 5.23 7.31 0.88
N ILE A 305 4.84 6.77 2.03
CA ILE A 305 5.55 5.68 2.72
C ILE A 305 4.80 4.36 2.48
N GLY A 306 5.43 3.43 1.78
CA GLY A 306 4.92 2.06 1.65
C GLY A 306 5.28 1.19 2.85
N GLY A 307 4.52 0.11 3.05
CA GLY A 307 4.70 -0.81 4.17
C GLY A 307 3.96 -0.37 5.43
N PHE A 308 3.88 -1.29 6.41
CA PHE A 308 3.07 -1.07 7.59
C PHE A 308 3.64 -1.75 8.85
N PRO A 309 4.33 -1.01 9.76
CA PRO A 309 5.02 -1.58 10.92
C PRO A 309 4.12 -2.41 11.83
N ALA A 310 2.86 -2.03 12.01
CA ALA A 310 1.91 -2.73 12.88
C ALA A 310 1.67 -4.18 12.43
N TRP A 311 1.47 -4.40 11.14
CA TRP A 311 1.22 -5.72 10.58
C TRP A 311 2.49 -6.57 10.39
N ALA A 312 3.63 -5.93 10.40
CA ALA A 312 4.91 -6.63 10.48
C ALA A 312 5.16 -7.22 11.86
N PHE A 313 4.47 -6.71 12.87
CA PHE A 313 4.58 -7.08 14.29
C PHE A 313 5.99 -6.94 14.87
N LYS A 314 6.93 -6.37 14.11
CA LYS A 314 8.35 -6.32 14.46
C LYS A 314 8.64 -5.49 15.70
N TYR A 315 7.88 -4.41 15.90
CA TYR A 315 8.06 -3.49 17.03
C TYR A 315 6.83 -3.47 17.94
N THR A 316 6.21 -4.62 18.11
CA THR A 316 5.02 -4.81 18.97
C THR A 316 5.30 -5.87 20.04
N GLN A 317 4.35 -6.07 20.94
CA GLN A 317 4.41 -7.13 21.97
C GLN A 317 4.64 -8.52 21.37
N ARG A 318 4.21 -8.78 20.14
CA ARG A 318 4.41 -10.06 19.44
C ARG A 318 5.88 -10.36 19.17
N ALA A 319 6.71 -9.34 19.12
CA ALA A 319 8.16 -9.48 18.97
C ALA A 319 8.93 -9.17 20.25
N GLY A 320 8.24 -9.05 21.38
CA GLY A 320 8.86 -8.78 22.69
C GLY A 320 8.96 -7.29 23.05
N GLY A 321 8.34 -6.40 22.28
CA GLY A 321 8.20 -4.98 22.62
C GLY A 321 7.10 -4.73 23.67
N ALA A 322 6.96 -3.47 24.09
CA ALA A 322 6.00 -3.08 25.12
C ALA A 322 4.61 -2.70 24.58
N HIS A 323 4.49 -2.42 23.29
CA HIS A 323 3.31 -1.83 22.70
C HIS A 323 2.52 -2.81 21.83
N ASP A 324 1.17 -2.68 21.82
CA ASP A 324 0.28 -3.44 20.95
C ASP A 324 0.32 -2.97 19.48
N ASP A 325 -0.29 -3.76 18.59
CA ASP A 325 -0.31 -3.52 17.14
C ASP A 325 -0.96 -2.17 16.79
N VAL A 326 -2.16 -1.89 17.32
CA VAL A 326 -2.91 -0.66 17.02
C VAL A 326 -2.22 0.60 17.56
N PRO A 327 -1.72 0.65 18.82
CA PRO A 327 -0.87 1.74 19.28
C PRO A 327 0.37 1.96 18.41
N THR A 328 1.00 0.89 17.92
CA THR A 328 2.18 0.98 17.02
C THR A 328 1.80 1.60 15.67
N GLU A 329 0.65 1.23 15.11
CA GLU A 329 0.11 1.87 13.92
C GLU A 329 -0.08 3.37 14.11
N TRP A 330 -0.72 3.75 15.20
CA TRP A 330 -1.05 5.15 15.46
C TRP A 330 0.20 5.99 15.76
N GLU A 331 1.17 5.44 16.49
CA GLU A 331 2.43 6.14 16.75
C GLU A 331 3.24 6.36 15.47
N PHE A 332 3.38 5.34 14.63
CA PHE A 332 4.03 5.48 13.33
C PHE A 332 3.34 6.52 12.45
N SER A 333 2.00 6.44 12.33
CA SER A 333 1.22 7.38 11.54
C SER A 333 1.33 8.81 12.09
N ARG A 334 1.33 8.98 13.42
CA ARG A 334 1.51 10.28 14.08
C ARG A 334 2.85 10.93 13.75
N ILE A 335 3.92 10.12 13.77
CA ILE A 335 5.28 10.60 13.48
C ILE A 335 5.40 11.02 12.01
N ILE A 336 5.04 10.15 11.07
CA ILE A 336 5.21 10.45 9.63
C ILE A 336 4.36 11.64 9.21
N SER A 337 3.13 11.76 9.72
CA SER A 337 2.23 12.88 9.42
C SER A 337 2.82 14.22 9.82
N ALA A 338 3.57 14.26 10.94
CA ALA A 338 4.25 15.47 11.39
C ALA A 338 5.32 15.99 10.40
N TYR A 339 5.69 15.21 9.37
CA TYR A 339 6.68 15.55 8.34
C TYR A 339 6.09 15.59 6.92
N ASN A 340 4.78 15.82 6.76
CA ASN A 340 4.09 15.77 5.47
C ASN A 340 4.23 14.42 4.78
N ALA A 341 4.15 13.32 5.52
CA ALA A 341 4.14 11.98 4.95
C ALA A 341 2.84 11.25 5.27
N PHE A 342 2.44 10.37 4.37
CA PHE A 342 1.30 9.47 4.52
C PHE A 342 1.70 8.04 4.14
N LYS A 343 0.90 7.07 4.55
CA LYS A 343 1.04 5.67 4.13
C LYS A 343 -0.23 5.18 3.44
N ASP A 344 -0.18 4.03 2.87
CA ASP A 344 -1.33 3.32 2.30
C ASP A 344 -1.48 1.91 2.89
N ALA A 345 -1.25 1.78 4.17
CA ALA A 345 -1.45 0.58 4.99
C ALA A 345 -1.10 -0.73 4.26
N ASP A 346 0.06 -0.74 3.57
CA ASP A 346 0.46 -1.83 2.69
C ASP A 346 0.55 -3.15 3.47
N ALA A 347 -0.22 -4.13 3.06
CA ALA A 347 -0.33 -5.38 3.77
C ALA A 347 0.92 -6.24 3.63
N ILE A 348 0.96 -7.32 4.36
CA ILE A 348 2.08 -8.19 4.59
C ILE A 348 1.84 -9.57 4.01
N GLY A 349 2.91 -10.34 3.87
CA GLY A 349 2.89 -11.74 3.56
C GLY A 349 3.22 -12.06 2.11
N TYR A 350 3.40 -13.36 1.86
CA TYR A 350 3.70 -13.87 0.53
C TYR A 350 2.55 -13.70 -0.46
N GLY A 351 1.34 -13.61 0.03
CA GLY A 351 0.15 -13.41 -0.76
C GLY A 351 -0.06 -11.99 -1.26
N ALA A 352 0.93 -11.10 -1.13
CA ALA A 352 0.76 -9.71 -1.47
C ALA A 352 1.15 -9.39 -2.92
N LEU A 353 0.64 -8.28 -3.45
CA LEU A 353 0.89 -7.85 -4.83
C LEU A 353 2.36 -7.46 -5.03
N ALA A 354 3.01 -8.08 -6.01
CA ALA A 354 4.43 -7.86 -6.34
C ALA A 354 4.66 -7.22 -7.72
N ASN A 355 3.65 -6.60 -8.33
CA ASN A 355 3.70 -6.11 -9.69
C ASN A 355 3.31 -4.64 -9.85
N ALA A 356 3.45 -3.82 -8.80
CA ALA A 356 2.98 -2.43 -8.89
C ALA A 356 3.82 -1.59 -9.86
N SER A 357 5.12 -1.86 -10.03
CA SER A 357 5.92 -1.19 -11.05
C SER A 357 5.51 -1.54 -12.48
N PHE A 358 4.87 -2.69 -12.69
CA PHE A 358 4.27 -3.06 -13.96
C PHE A 358 2.92 -2.37 -14.15
N TRP A 359 2.04 -2.49 -13.15
CA TRP A 359 0.69 -1.97 -13.22
C TRP A 359 0.60 -0.44 -13.20
N GLN A 360 1.59 0.28 -12.66
CA GLN A 360 1.62 1.75 -12.72
C GLN A 360 1.50 2.32 -14.16
N HIS A 361 1.77 1.52 -15.18
CA HIS A 361 1.65 1.88 -16.58
C HIS A 361 0.28 1.57 -17.19
N PHE A 362 -0.66 1.08 -16.39
CA PHE A 362 -2.01 0.80 -16.84
C PHE A 362 -2.71 2.09 -17.30
N PRO A 363 -3.33 2.11 -18.50
CA PRO A 363 -3.96 3.31 -19.04
C PRO A 363 -5.29 3.58 -18.32
N LEU A 364 -5.30 4.58 -17.44
CA LEU A 364 -6.52 5.07 -16.80
C LEU A 364 -7.25 6.07 -17.69
N ASN A 365 -8.56 6.13 -17.58
CA ASN A 365 -9.35 7.22 -18.14
C ASN A 365 -8.87 8.56 -17.56
N GLU A 366 -9.08 9.65 -18.28
CA GLU A 366 -8.74 10.99 -17.81
C GLU A 366 -9.51 11.33 -16.52
N GLN A 367 -10.81 10.99 -16.49
CA GLN A 367 -11.69 11.20 -15.35
C GLN A 367 -12.71 10.05 -15.23
N TYR A 368 -13.18 9.81 -14.00
CA TYR A 368 -14.27 8.88 -13.67
C TYR A 368 -15.36 9.64 -12.93
N GLU A 369 -16.56 9.67 -13.48
CA GLU A 369 -17.67 10.44 -12.92
C GLU A 369 -18.53 9.60 -11.97
N GLN A 370 -19.06 10.23 -10.93
CA GLN A 370 -20.12 9.73 -10.07
C GLN A 370 -21.25 10.76 -10.03
N LYS A 371 -22.48 10.25 -10.09
CA LYS A 371 -23.65 11.11 -10.03
C LYS A 371 -23.95 11.50 -8.59
N TRP A 372 -24.21 12.78 -8.34
CA TRP A 372 -24.80 13.27 -7.09
C TRP A 372 -26.32 13.33 -7.25
N VAL A 373 -27.06 13.15 -6.14
CA VAL A 373 -28.53 13.22 -6.11
C VAL A 373 -29.01 14.68 -6.20
N THR A 374 -30.08 14.90 -6.93
CA THR A 374 -30.76 16.21 -6.99
C THR A 374 -31.91 16.31 -5.98
N HIS A 375 -32.33 17.55 -5.62
CA HIS A 375 -33.49 17.76 -4.75
C HIS A 375 -34.79 17.27 -5.39
N GLU A 376 -34.91 17.33 -6.70
CA GLU A 376 -36.06 16.81 -7.45
C GLU A 376 -36.14 15.29 -7.28
N GLU A 377 -35.04 14.57 -7.49
CA GLU A 377 -34.97 13.12 -7.27
C GLU A 377 -35.31 12.74 -5.83
N LEU A 378 -34.82 13.51 -4.83
CA LEU A 378 -35.15 13.27 -3.44
C LEU A 378 -36.65 13.48 -3.12
N LYS A 379 -37.30 14.48 -3.74
CA LYS A 379 -38.74 14.68 -3.64
C LYS A 379 -39.53 13.56 -4.30
N GLU A 380 -39.17 13.17 -5.53
CA GLU A 380 -39.80 12.08 -6.25
C GLU A 380 -39.73 10.76 -5.49
N ARG A 381 -38.59 10.51 -4.80
CA ARG A 381 -38.38 9.34 -3.92
C ARG A 381 -39.06 9.46 -2.55
N GLY A 382 -39.70 10.61 -2.24
CA GLY A 382 -40.41 10.87 -0.97
C GLY A 382 -39.50 11.13 0.23
N TYR A 383 -38.24 11.49 0.01
CA TYR A 383 -37.29 11.86 1.09
C TYR A 383 -37.38 13.33 1.47
N LEU A 384 -37.92 14.20 0.63
CA LEU A 384 -38.16 15.60 0.94
C LEU A 384 -39.65 15.91 0.87
N THR A 385 -40.11 16.83 1.77
CA THR A 385 -41.42 17.44 1.69
C THR A 385 -41.49 18.45 0.53
N GLU A 386 -42.70 18.98 0.22
CA GLU A 386 -42.85 20.03 -0.78
C GLU A 386 -42.04 21.28 -0.44
N GLU A 387 -41.89 21.59 0.87
CA GLU A 387 -41.09 22.70 1.36
C GLU A 387 -39.59 22.44 1.33
N GLY A 388 -39.15 21.24 0.92
CA GLY A 388 -37.73 20.83 0.80
C GLY A 388 -37.10 20.40 2.11
N LYS A 389 -37.88 20.10 3.16
CA LYS A 389 -37.38 19.53 4.42
C LYS A 389 -37.30 18.02 4.36
N VAL A 390 -36.40 17.42 5.15
CA VAL A 390 -36.29 15.97 5.26
C VAL A 390 -37.61 15.37 5.76
N ASN A 391 -38.11 14.41 5.00
CA ASN A 391 -39.30 13.63 5.36
C ASN A 391 -38.87 12.28 5.94
N PHE A 392 -38.91 12.15 7.24
CA PHE A 392 -38.52 10.88 7.91
C PHE A 392 -39.62 9.82 7.82
N ASP A 393 -40.89 10.19 7.91
CA ASP A 393 -42.02 9.25 7.93
C ASP A 393 -41.79 8.06 8.89
N ASN A 394 -41.30 8.36 10.11
CA ASN A 394 -40.85 7.44 11.15
C ASN A 394 -39.65 6.55 10.75
N ARG A 395 -38.91 6.89 9.70
CA ARG A 395 -37.70 6.20 9.28
C ARG A 395 -36.46 6.73 9.99
N GLU A 396 -35.50 5.81 10.23
CA GLU A 396 -34.15 6.11 10.64
C GLU A 396 -33.21 5.76 9.48
N PHE A 397 -32.33 6.67 9.08
CA PHE A 397 -31.46 6.49 7.93
C PHE A 397 -30.09 5.96 8.35
N MET A 398 -29.61 4.95 7.67
CA MET A 398 -28.29 4.40 7.90
C MET A 398 -27.48 4.24 6.64
N ILE A 399 -26.15 4.16 6.80
CA ILE A 399 -25.20 3.86 5.72
C ILE A 399 -24.11 2.94 6.25
N PHE A 400 -23.64 2.03 5.39
CA PHE A 400 -22.45 1.22 5.65
C PHE A 400 -21.22 1.81 4.99
N TYR A 401 -20.18 2.04 5.79
CA TYR A 401 -18.83 2.27 5.29
C TYR A 401 -18.17 0.91 5.04
N VAL A 402 -18.04 0.54 3.78
CA VAL A 402 -17.42 -0.71 3.34
C VAL A 402 -15.92 -0.48 3.23
N GLY A 403 -15.18 -0.79 4.30
CA GLY A 403 -13.82 -0.32 4.52
C GLY A 403 -12.72 -1.35 4.35
N ASP A 404 -11.48 -0.90 4.62
CA ASP A 404 -10.20 -1.57 4.51
C ASP A 404 -9.74 -1.85 3.06
N TYR A 405 -10.10 -0.96 2.12
CA TYR A 405 -9.58 -0.96 0.76
C TYR A 405 -8.58 0.18 0.53
N ASP A 406 -7.83 0.50 1.56
CA ASP A 406 -6.73 1.47 1.58
C ASP A 406 -5.36 0.84 1.27
N ALA A 407 -5.25 -0.50 1.35
CA ALA A 407 -4.05 -1.25 1.02
C ALA A 407 -4.11 -1.83 -0.39
N SER A 408 -3.02 -1.69 -1.16
CA SER A 408 -2.92 -2.21 -2.53
C SER A 408 -3.07 -3.73 -2.60
N SER A 409 -2.53 -4.44 -1.61
CA SER A 409 -2.64 -5.89 -1.52
C SER A 409 -4.07 -6.34 -1.26
N TRP A 410 -4.79 -5.71 -0.34
CA TRP A 410 -6.18 -6.08 -0.03
C TRP A 410 -7.11 -5.86 -1.22
N ILE A 411 -7.09 -4.68 -1.83
CA ILE A 411 -7.95 -4.39 -2.98
C ILE A 411 -7.68 -5.37 -4.14
N THR A 412 -6.42 -5.75 -4.35
CA THR A 412 -6.02 -6.67 -5.41
C THR A 412 -6.46 -8.10 -5.13
N GLN A 413 -6.24 -8.58 -3.90
CA GLN A 413 -6.50 -9.97 -3.53
C GLN A 413 -7.97 -10.25 -3.23
N ARG A 414 -8.70 -9.27 -2.69
CA ARG A 414 -10.10 -9.45 -2.28
C ARG A 414 -11.10 -9.22 -3.42
N THR A 415 -10.69 -8.63 -4.53
CA THR A 415 -11.58 -8.40 -5.68
C THR A 415 -12.31 -9.67 -6.14
N PRO A 416 -11.65 -10.84 -6.35
CA PRO A 416 -12.34 -12.04 -6.82
C PRO A 416 -13.40 -12.58 -5.83
N VAL A 417 -13.29 -12.24 -4.54
CA VAL A 417 -14.18 -12.76 -3.49
C VAL A 417 -15.26 -11.76 -3.12
N ILE A 418 -14.92 -10.46 -3.08
CA ILE A 418 -15.82 -9.42 -2.58
C ILE A 418 -16.47 -8.68 -3.75
N TRP A 419 -15.67 -8.14 -4.68
CA TRP A 419 -16.22 -7.36 -5.79
C TRP A 419 -16.99 -8.22 -6.80
N ASP A 420 -16.50 -9.41 -7.10
CA ASP A 420 -17.15 -10.35 -8.02
C ASP A 420 -18.24 -11.20 -7.32
N HIS A 421 -18.61 -10.87 -6.07
CA HIS A 421 -19.64 -11.60 -5.33
C HIS A 421 -21.02 -11.46 -6.01
N PRO A 422 -21.82 -12.56 -6.13
CA PRO A 422 -23.10 -12.55 -6.85
C PRO A 422 -24.18 -11.65 -6.23
N ASP A 423 -24.04 -11.31 -4.94
CA ASP A 423 -24.98 -10.41 -4.25
C ASP A 423 -24.59 -8.92 -4.35
N ARG A 424 -23.48 -8.58 -4.99
CA ARG A 424 -23.12 -7.18 -5.23
C ARG A 424 -24.18 -6.53 -6.14
N GLY A 425 -24.52 -5.29 -5.80
CA GLY A 425 -25.55 -4.52 -6.51
C GLY A 425 -26.99 -4.79 -6.03
N LYS A 426 -27.22 -5.72 -5.07
CA LYS A 426 -28.56 -5.90 -4.47
C LYS A 426 -28.92 -4.79 -3.49
N LEU A 427 -27.93 -4.19 -2.84
CA LEU A 427 -28.08 -3.11 -1.86
C LEU A 427 -27.16 -1.94 -2.21
N PRO A 428 -27.52 -0.71 -1.83
CA PRO A 428 -26.63 0.43 -1.96
C PRO A 428 -25.47 0.29 -0.97
N LEU A 429 -24.24 0.28 -1.49
CA LEU A 429 -23.02 0.16 -0.69
C LEU A 429 -22.08 1.34 -0.96
N MET A 430 -21.54 1.92 0.11
CA MET A 430 -20.54 2.98 0.05
C MET A 430 -19.13 2.38 0.17
N TRP A 431 -18.49 2.16 -0.98
CA TRP A 431 -17.16 1.58 -1.08
C TRP A 431 -16.07 2.60 -0.77
N ALA A 432 -15.34 2.39 0.29
CA ALA A 432 -14.28 3.27 0.73
C ALA A 432 -12.92 2.77 0.23
N ILE A 433 -12.37 3.48 -0.76
CA ILE A 433 -11.12 3.10 -1.44
C ILE A 433 -10.18 4.29 -1.42
N SER A 434 -8.95 4.09 -0.94
CA SER A 434 -7.95 5.16 -1.01
C SER A 434 -7.59 5.48 -2.46
N PRO A 435 -7.83 6.70 -2.94
CA PRO A 435 -7.58 7.04 -4.34
C PRO A 435 -6.10 7.07 -4.71
N VAL A 436 -5.19 7.12 -3.75
CA VAL A 436 -3.74 7.01 -4.00
C VAL A 436 -3.35 5.65 -4.58
N LEU A 437 -4.18 4.62 -4.39
CA LEU A 437 -3.97 3.28 -4.95
C LEU A 437 -3.94 3.27 -6.49
N GLN A 438 -4.40 4.33 -7.16
CA GLN A 438 -4.18 4.49 -8.60
C GLN A 438 -2.70 4.41 -9.00
N GLN A 439 -1.79 4.68 -8.09
CA GLN A 439 -0.34 4.62 -8.37
C GLN A 439 0.19 3.18 -8.42
N ARG A 440 -0.40 2.27 -7.63
CA ARG A 440 0.10 0.90 -7.44
C ARG A 440 -0.86 -0.18 -7.93
N ALA A 441 -2.16 0.04 -7.84
CA ALA A 441 -3.21 -0.88 -8.30
C ALA A 441 -4.23 -0.21 -9.24
N PRO A 442 -3.79 0.56 -10.28
CA PRO A 442 -4.69 1.31 -11.16
C PRO A 442 -5.68 0.41 -11.89
N MET A 443 -5.26 -0.81 -12.25
CA MET A 443 -6.09 -1.79 -12.94
C MET A 443 -7.28 -2.26 -12.10
N VAL A 444 -7.13 -2.34 -10.77
CA VAL A 444 -8.23 -2.71 -9.86
C VAL A 444 -9.23 -1.58 -9.77
N MET A 445 -8.76 -0.36 -9.53
CA MET A 445 -9.61 0.82 -9.44
C MET A 445 -10.38 1.08 -10.74
N HIS A 446 -9.71 0.93 -11.90
CA HIS A 446 -10.37 0.99 -13.20
C HIS A 446 -11.46 -0.07 -13.33
N ASN A 447 -11.15 -1.33 -12.98
CA ASN A 447 -12.12 -2.42 -13.02
C ASN A 447 -13.36 -2.09 -12.17
N PHE A 448 -13.19 -1.59 -10.96
CA PHE A 448 -14.30 -1.22 -10.08
C PHE A 448 -15.19 -0.17 -10.73
N ARG A 449 -14.61 0.89 -11.25
CA ARG A 449 -15.36 1.97 -11.89
C ARG A 449 -16.08 1.55 -13.19
N MET A 450 -15.47 0.64 -13.96
CA MET A 450 -16.06 0.16 -15.22
C MET A 450 -17.14 -0.92 -15.02
N THR A 451 -17.14 -1.58 -13.86
CA THR A 451 -18.10 -2.66 -13.55
C THR A 451 -19.05 -2.31 -12.39
N ALA A 452 -19.04 -1.06 -11.96
CA ALA A 452 -19.95 -0.57 -10.93
C ALA A 452 -21.41 -0.66 -11.37
N THR A 453 -22.28 -1.03 -10.45
CA THR A 453 -23.74 -0.97 -10.58
C THR A 453 -24.27 0.38 -10.09
N GLU A 454 -25.56 0.65 -10.25
CA GLU A 454 -26.23 1.84 -9.70
C GLU A 454 -26.21 1.90 -8.17
N ASN A 455 -25.99 0.74 -7.50
CA ASN A 455 -25.92 0.60 -6.06
C ASN A 455 -24.48 0.66 -5.51
N ASP A 456 -23.47 0.84 -6.36
CA ASP A 456 -22.08 0.99 -5.93
C ASP A 456 -21.67 2.47 -5.95
N TYR A 457 -21.39 3.06 -4.80
CA TYR A 457 -20.88 4.42 -4.70
C TYR A 457 -19.51 4.45 -4.03
N PHE A 458 -18.59 5.25 -4.57
CA PHE A 458 -17.20 5.31 -4.09
C PHE A 458 -16.93 6.58 -3.30
N VAL A 459 -16.25 6.40 -2.16
CA VAL A 459 -15.75 7.48 -1.32
C VAL A 459 -14.27 7.25 -1.05
N ALA A 460 -13.56 8.29 -0.66
CA ALA A 460 -12.20 8.10 -0.21
C ALA A 460 -12.17 7.37 1.14
N ALA A 461 -11.31 6.35 1.20
CA ALA A 461 -11.00 5.68 2.47
C ALA A 461 -10.11 6.59 3.33
N ASP A 462 -9.85 6.14 4.49
CA ASP A 462 -8.97 6.61 5.53
C ASP A 462 -8.20 7.91 5.23
N ASN A 463 -8.77 9.02 5.66
CA ASN A 463 -8.21 10.37 5.67
C ASN A 463 -8.13 11.09 4.33
N GLY A 464 -8.29 10.43 3.18
CA GLY A 464 -8.23 11.07 1.87
C GLY A 464 -7.42 10.28 0.84
N ALA A 465 -6.45 10.90 0.17
CA ALA A 465 -5.57 10.22 -0.78
C ALA A 465 -4.35 9.61 -0.07
N GLY A 466 -4.58 8.70 0.84
CA GLY A 466 -3.59 8.04 1.69
C GLY A 466 -3.88 8.23 3.17
N TYR A 467 -3.31 7.35 3.99
CA TYR A 467 -3.51 7.33 5.43
C TYR A 467 -2.47 8.18 6.16
N LEU A 468 -2.93 9.21 6.85
CA LEU A 468 -2.17 10.01 7.80
C LEU A 468 -3.10 10.49 8.91
N MET A 469 -2.56 11.09 9.95
CA MET A 469 -3.35 11.75 10.99
C MET A 469 -3.41 13.25 10.73
N PRO A 470 -4.51 13.78 10.19
CA PRO A 470 -4.54 15.17 9.71
C PRO A 470 -4.35 16.21 10.82
N GLY A 471 -4.67 15.86 12.05
CA GLY A 471 -4.37 16.71 13.23
C GLY A 471 -2.87 17.00 13.43
N MET A 472 -1.99 16.15 12.89
CA MET A 472 -0.52 16.35 12.93
C MET A 472 0.00 17.30 11.83
N LEU A 473 -0.84 17.69 10.88
CA LEU A 473 -0.51 18.69 9.87
C LEU A 473 -0.77 20.12 10.35
N GLN A 474 -1.56 20.26 11.43
CA GLN A 474 -1.96 21.54 12.04
C GLN A 474 -0.87 22.08 12.97
N GLU A 475 -0.75 23.39 13.09
CA GLU A 475 0.12 24.02 14.09
C GLU A 475 -0.52 24.03 15.51
N PRO A 476 0.30 23.90 16.58
CA PRO A 476 1.74 23.66 16.57
C PRO A 476 2.09 22.20 16.23
N ARG A 477 3.19 21.99 15.49
CA ARG A 477 3.67 20.66 15.12
C ARG A 477 4.82 20.23 16.03
N ASP A 478 4.50 19.83 17.25
CA ASP A 478 5.48 19.60 18.33
C ASP A 478 6.55 18.53 18.01
N ILE A 479 6.24 17.55 17.13
CA ILE A 479 7.19 16.50 16.75
C ILE A 479 8.26 17.03 15.80
N SER A 480 7.88 17.84 14.81
CA SER A 480 8.77 18.26 13.73
C SER A 480 9.19 19.73 13.80
N GLY A 481 8.40 20.58 14.45
CA GLY A 481 8.59 22.04 14.45
C GLY A 481 8.37 22.70 13.07
N LEU A 482 7.78 21.97 12.11
CA LEU A 482 7.56 22.46 10.75
C LEU A 482 6.31 23.36 10.67
N PRO A 483 6.21 24.23 9.64
CA PRO A 483 4.97 24.95 9.34
C PRO A 483 3.80 24.03 9.01
N SER A 484 2.56 24.55 9.01
CA SER A 484 1.37 23.79 8.64
C SER A 484 1.55 22.99 7.33
N GLY A 485 1.12 21.73 7.33
CA GLY A 485 1.11 20.85 6.17
C GLY A 485 -0.24 20.74 5.47
N LEU A 486 -1.26 21.49 5.93
CA LEU A 486 -2.63 21.38 5.41
C LEU A 486 -2.73 21.73 3.92
N ASP A 487 -2.04 22.78 3.47
CA ASP A 487 -2.03 23.15 2.05
C ASP A 487 -1.38 22.07 1.18
N ALA A 488 -0.29 21.48 1.63
CA ALA A 488 0.37 20.37 0.92
C ALA A 488 -0.57 19.16 0.82
N TRP A 489 -1.33 18.88 1.88
CA TRP A 489 -2.33 17.81 1.90
C TRP A 489 -3.51 18.08 0.97
N ALA A 490 -4.09 19.28 1.01
CA ALA A 490 -5.17 19.67 0.10
C ALA A 490 -4.74 19.57 -1.37
N ASN A 491 -3.55 20.12 -1.69
CA ASN A 491 -2.98 20.06 -3.03
C ASN A 491 -2.67 18.63 -3.49
N HIS A 492 -2.32 17.75 -2.55
CA HIS A 492 -2.14 16.32 -2.82
C HIS A 492 -3.46 15.61 -3.09
N CYS A 493 -4.49 15.79 -2.24
CA CYS A 493 -5.76 15.08 -2.35
C CYS A 493 -6.59 15.49 -3.56
N LYS A 494 -6.66 16.79 -3.86
CA LYS A 494 -7.55 17.33 -4.88
C LYS A 494 -7.45 16.67 -6.27
N PRO A 495 -6.27 16.48 -6.88
CA PRO A 495 -6.16 15.82 -8.19
C PRO A 495 -6.70 14.38 -8.20
N PHE A 496 -6.57 13.65 -7.08
CA PHE A 496 -7.12 12.30 -6.95
C PHE A 496 -8.65 12.33 -6.87
N TYR A 497 -9.21 13.24 -6.07
CA TYR A 497 -10.66 13.38 -5.95
C TYR A 497 -11.30 13.79 -7.28
N ASP A 498 -10.72 14.77 -7.95
CA ASP A 498 -11.18 15.24 -9.26
C ASP A 498 -11.15 14.09 -10.29
N LYS A 499 -10.06 13.31 -10.34
CA LYS A 499 -9.91 12.19 -11.27
C LYS A 499 -10.95 11.09 -11.04
N TRP A 500 -11.19 10.73 -9.78
CA TRP A 500 -12.07 9.62 -9.42
C TRP A 500 -13.51 10.04 -9.15
N GLY A 501 -13.83 11.35 -9.29
CA GLY A 501 -15.16 11.91 -9.02
C GLY A 501 -15.57 11.74 -7.56
N LEU A 502 -14.62 11.83 -6.63
CA LEU A 502 -14.88 11.71 -5.21
C LEU A 502 -15.22 13.06 -4.61
N SER A 503 -16.05 13.07 -3.59
CA SER A 503 -16.46 14.29 -2.87
C SER A 503 -16.76 14.05 -1.40
N ILE A 504 -16.51 12.83 -0.92
CA ILE A 504 -16.70 12.39 0.46
C ILE A 504 -15.41 11.69 0.92
N THR A 505 -14.94 12.01 2.14
CA THR A 505 -13.98 11.21 2.88
C THR A 505 -14.74 10.36 3.89
N GLY A 506 -14.88 9.08 3.61
CA GLY A 506 -15.79 8.19 4.33
C GLY A 506 -15.41 7.92 5.77
N PHE A 507 -14.11 8.08 6.12
CA PHE A 507 -13.61 7.98 7.48
C PHE A 507 -12.31 8.78 7.65
N VAL A 508 -12.22 9.60 8.72
CA VAL A 508 -10.99 10.31 9.10
C VAL A 508 -10.49 9.73 10.41
N ILE A 509 -9.37 9.01 10.34
CA ILE A 509 -8.72 8.40 11.49
C ILE A 509 -7.84 9.44 12.18
N ASP A 510 -8.22 9.81 13.39
CA ASP A 510 -7.47 10.77 14.21
C ASP A 510 -6.43 10.09 15.10
N GLY A 511 -6.66 8.85 15.52
CA GLY A 511 -5.78 8.09 16.40
C GLY A 511 -5.41 8.87 17.66
N GLN A 512 -4.11 9.02 17.91
CA GLN A 512 -3.55 9.79 19.02
C GLN A 512 -3.32 11.28 18.70
N ALA A 513 -3.53 11.70 17.44
CA ALA A 513 -3.36 13.10 17.03
C ALA A 513 -4.50 13.98 17.56
N PRO A 514 -4.35 15.32 17.60
CA PRO A 514 -5.46 16.23 17.81
C PRO A 514 -6.57 16.03 16.77
N GLY A 515 -7.82 16.31 17.14
CA GLY A 515 -8.91 16.39 16.16
C GLY A 515 -8.72 17.59 15.21
N LEU A 516 -9.54 17.64 14.15
CA LEU A 516 -9.48 18.73 13.17
C LEU A 516 -9.82 20.08 13.79
N SER A 517 -8.97 21.08 13.57
CA SER A 517 -9.24 22.51 13.81
C SER A 517 -10.17 23.07 12.71
N VAL A 518 -10.52 24.35 12.82
CA VAL A 518 -11.26 25.07 11.77
C VAL A 518 -10.49 25.03 10.45
N GLU A 519 -9.17 25.27 10.48
CA GLU A 519 -8.31 25.24 9.30
C GLU A 519 -8.21 23.81 8.73
N GLY A 520 -8.25 22.79 9.59
CA GLY A 520 -8.33 21.39 9.18
C GLY A 520 -9.65 21.09 8.47
N LEU A 521 -10.77 21.62 8.95
CA LEU A 521 -12.07 21.50 8.30
C LEU A 521 -12.10 22.26 6.95
N ASP A 522 -11.52 23.47 6.86
CA ASP A 522 -11.36 24.23 5.61
C ASP A 522 -10.57 23.43 4.58
N CYS A 523 -9.49 22.77 5.02
CA CYS A 523 -8.68 21.90 4.17
C CYS A 523 -9.55 20.80 3.56
N TYR A 524 -10.32 20.07 4.38
CA TYR A 524 -11.20 19.00 3.91
C TYR A 524 -12.34 19.50 3.03
N GLU A 525 -13.00 20.63 3.35
CA GLU A 525 -14.04 21.19 2.50
C GLU A 525 -13.55 21.45 1.06
N SER A 526 -12.27 21.79 0.89
CA SER A 526 -11.67 22.11 -0.41
C SER A 526 -11.63 20.94 -1.40
N PHE A 527 -11.62 19.68 -0.94
CA PHE A 527 -11.61 18.49 -1.78
C PHE A 527 -12.69 17.46 -1.44
N SER A 528 -13.32 17.56 -0.26
CA SER A 528 -14.37 16.65 0.22
C SER A 528 -15.67 17.40 0.60
N PRO A 529 -16.22 18.26 -0.28
CA PRO A 529 -17.30 19.20 0.08
C PRO A 529 -18.62 18.54 0.44
N ASN A 530 -18.82 17.27 0.11
CA ASN A 530 -20.07 16.54 0.34
C ASN A 530 -20.05 15.71 1.62
N GLY A 531 -18.93 15.66 2.37
CA GLY A 531 -18.92 15.07 3.70
C GLY A 531 -17.60 14.49 4.15
N ILE A 532 -17.44 14.47 5.47
CA ILE A 532 -16.37 13.75 6.16
C ILE A 532 -16.93 13.05 7.40
N VAL A 533 -16.26 11.99 7.85
CA VAL A 533 -16.63 11.23 9.05
C VAL A 533 -15.41 11.09 9.97
N PRO A 534 -15.12 12.04 10.85
CA PRO A 534 -14.00 11.98 11.78
C PRO A 534 -14.26 11.00 12.93
N GLN A 535 -13.19 10.32 13.37
CA GLN A 535 -13.19 9.43 14.52
C GLN A 535 -13.44 10.17 15.83
N LYS A 536 -12.86 11.36 15.99
CA LYS A 536 -13.06 12.21 17.15
C LYS A 536 -14.30 13.09 16.99
N VAL A 537 -14.85 13.50 18.13
CA VAL A 537 -15.98 14.42 18.14
C VAL A 537 -15.59 15.72 17.44
N PRO A 538 -16.28 16.09 16.35
CA PRO A 538 -15.95 17.28 15.58
C PRO A 538 -16.35 18.58 16.31
N LEU A 539 -15.73 19.68 15.93
CA LEU A 539 -16.07 21.03 16.44
C LEU A 539 -17.47 21.45 16.02
N THR A 540 -17.93 21.04 14.85
CA THR A 540 -19.24 21.32 14.29
C THR A 540 -19.67 20.16 13.41
N LEU A 541 -20.97 19.94 13.23
CA LEU A 541 -21.52 18.95 12.34
C LEU A 541 -21.84 19.50 10.93
N LEU A 542 -21.75 20.82 10.75
CA LEU A 542 -21.84 21.47 9.45
C LEU A 542 -20.78 22.57 9.37
N HIS A 543 -19.76 22.37 8.51
CA HIS A 543 -18.72 23.36 8.24
C HIS A 543 -18.92 23.92 6.83
N GLY A 544 -19.25 25.23 6.74
CA GLY A 544 -19.70 25.78 5.46
C GLY A 544 -20.92 25.04 4.91
N ASN A 545 -20.72 24.30 3.83
CA ASN A 545 -21.72 23.38 3.26
C ASN A 545 -21.35 21.89 3.44
N MET A 546 -20.20 21.59 4.00
CA MET A 546 -19.72 20.23 4.21
C MET A 546 -20.34 19.64 5.48
N PRO A 547 -21.15 18.57 5.38
CA PRO A 547 -21.61 17.83 6.56
C PRO A 547 -20.45 17.04 7.18
N VAL A 548 -20.37 17.08 8.51
CA VAL A 548 -19.37 16.37 9.32
C VAL A 548 -20.13 15.37 10.18
N LEU A 549 -20.09 14.12 9.75
CA LEU A 549 -20.86 13.07 10.39
C LEU A 549 -20.06 12.44 11.53
N ARG A 550 -20.72 12.21 12.65
CA ARG A 550 -20.13 11.46 13.75
C ARG A 550 -20.26 9.96 13.49
N SER A 551 -19.14 9.23 13.58
CA SER A 551 -19.15 7.77 13.47
C SER A 551 -19.97 7.12 14.61
N ASP A 552 -20.67 6.04 14.31
CA ASP A 552 -21.41 5.27 15.32
C ASP A 552 -20.58 4.14 15.91
N GLU A 553 -20.36 3.08 15.12
CA GLU A 553 -19.70 1.87 15.62
C GLU A 553 -19.16 0.99 14.49
N ASP A 554 -18.16 0.20 14.81
CA ASP A 554 -17.66 -0.89 13.95
C ASP A 554 -18.48 -2.17 14.18
N ILE A 555 -19.13 -2.67 13.13
CA ILE A 555 -19.94 -3.89 13.18
C ILE A 555 -19.17 -5.03 12.53
N GLN A 556 -18.63 -5.93 13.32
CA GLN A 556 -17.82 -7.06 12.86
C GLN A 556 -18.44 -8.44 13.14
N GLN A 557 -19.53 -8.48 13.87
CA GLN A 557 -20.24 -9.68 14.29
C GLN A 557 -20.85 -10.44 13.09
N ASN A 558 -21.42 -11.62 13.34
CA ASN A 558 -22.28 -12.26 12.35
C ASN A 558 -23.54 -11.42 12.09
N PRO A 559 -24.25 -11.61 10.96
CA PRO A 559 -25.37 -10.75 10.56
C PRO A 559 -26.46 -10.58 11.63
N LYS A 560 -26.81 -11.66 12.35
CA LYS A 560 -27.87 -11.60 13.37
C LYS A 560 -27.47 -10.77 14.59
N GLU A 561 -26.26 -10.97 15.10
CA GLU A 561 -25.74 -10.20 16.24
C GLU A 561 -25.47 -8.75 15.84
N GLY A 562 -24.94 -8.54 14.62
CA GLY A 562 -24.73 -7.20 14.06
C GLY A 562 -26.03 -6.42 13.90
N ALA A 563 -27.10 -7.06 13.42
CA ALA A 563 -28.41 -6.45 13.29
C ALA A 563 -29.00 -6.00 14.64
N LEU A 564 -28.90 -6.86 15.67
CA LEU A 564 -29.30 -6.51 17.03
C LEU A 564 -28.52 -5.30 17.56
N ARG A 565 -27.20 -5.27 17.32
CA ARG A 565 -26.35 -4.16 17.76
C ARG A 565 -26.68 -2.85 17.04
N ILE A 566 -26.92 -2.91 15.72
CA ILE A 566 -27.36 -1.73 14.93
C ILE A 566 -28.68 -1.20 15.47
N ALA A 567 -29.71 -2.06 15.63
CA ALA A 567 -31.01 -1.65 16.12
C ALA A 567 -30.92 -1.00 17.52
N GLN A 568 -30.15 -1.59 18.43
CA GLN A 568 -29.88 -1.00 19.74
C GLN A 568 -29.22 0.38 19.62
N ARG A 569 -28.22 0.51 18.74
CA ARG A 569 -27.45 1.75 18.58
C ARG A 569 -28.31 2.88 18.00
N VAL A 570 -29.21 2.54 17.07
CA VAL A 570 -30.20 3.48 16.51
C VAL A 570 -31.14 4.00 17.61
N GLU A 571 -31.63 3.15 18.51
CA GLU A 571 -32.47 3.54 19.62
C GLU A 571 -31.75 4.43 20.67
N GLU A 572 -30.45 4.22 20.86
CA GLU A 572 -29.64 4.99 21.82
C GLU A 572 -29.32 6.42 21.35
N ARG A 573 -29.41 6.71 20.07
CA ARG A 573 -28.96 7.99 19.50
C ARG A 573 -30.14 8.84 19.01
N PRO A 574 -30.21 10.11 19.41
CA PRO A 574 -31.31 11.01 19.06
C PRO A 574 -31.21 11.57 17.62
N VAL A 575 -30.13 11.31 16.90
CA VAL A 575 -29.91 11.78 15.52
C VAL A 575 -30.39 10.71 14.55
N PRO A 576 -31.29 11.01 13.61
CA PRO A 576 -31.87 9.99 12.72
C PRO A 576 -30.98 9.64 11.52
N PHE A 577 -29.66 9.73 11.68
CA PHE A 577 -28.65 9.40 10.69
C PHE A 577 -27.53 8.62 11.35
N HIS A 578 -27.27 7.39 10.84
CA HIS A 578 -26.36 6.44 11.46
C HIS A 578 -25.33 5.92 10.47
N TRP A 579 -24.06 5.87 10.89
CA TRP A 579 -22.95 5.42 10.09
C TRP A 579 -22.25 4.24 10.78
N PHE A 580 -22.17 3.10 10.07
CA PHE A 580 -21.55 1.89 10.60
C PHE A 580 -20.38 1.46 9.74
N ARG A 581 -19.23 1.21 10.36
CA ARG A 581 -18.04 0.70 9.68
C ARG A 581 -18.06 -0.81 9.67
N ASN A 582 -17.68 -1.38 8.53
CA ASN A 582 -17.51 -2.82 8.33
C ASN A 582 -16.22 -3.09 7.58
N ILE A 583 -15.45 -4.07 8.05
CA ILE A 583 -14.15 -4.41 7.50
C ILE A 583 -14.25 -5.67 6.68
N LEU A 584 -13.92 -5.59 5.38
CA LEU A 584 -13.76 -6.72 4.44
C LEU A 584 -14.94 -7.72 4.42
N LYS A 585 -16.17 -7.25 4.68
CA LYS A 585 -17.37 -8.08 4.57
C LYS A 585 -17.78 -8.28 3.11
N THR A 586 -18.33 -9.45 2.81
CA THR A 586 -18.87 -9.72 1.46
C THR A 586 -20.22 -9.06 1.25
N PRO A 587 -20.63 -8.75 0.01
CA PRO A 587 -21.99 -8.28 -0.29
C PRO A 587 -23.10 -9.15 0.29
N GLY A 588 -22.93 -10.48 0.31
CA GLY A 588 -23.89 -11.39 0.95
C GLY A 588 -24.09 -11.13 2.44
N TRP A 589 -23.02 -10.77 3.16
CA TRP A 589 -23.13 -10.39 4.57
C TRP A 589 -24.03 -9.16 4.76
N TYR A 590 -23.94 -8.17 3.87
CA TYR A 590 -24.82 -6.98 3.94
C TYR A 590 -26.27 -7.30 3.62
N VAL A 591 -26.54 -8.22 2.69
CA VAL A 591 -27.90 -8.70 2.42
C VAL A 591 -28.49 -9.40 3.65
N GLU A 592 -27.76 -10.33 4.23
CA GLU A 592 -28.19 -11.05 5.43
C GLU A 592 -28.45 -10.13 6.64
N ILE A 593 -27.56 -9.13 6.87
CA ILE A 593 -27.74 -8.23 8.02
C ILE A 593 -28.96 -7.31 7.83
N MET A 594 -29.23 -6.85 6.61
CA MET A 594 -30.44 -6.05 6.32
C MET A 594 -31.72 -6.87 6.47
N GLU A 595 -31.73 -8.13 6.06
CA GLU A 595 -32.86 -9.06 6.30
C GLU A 595 -33.13 -9.28 7.81
N GLU A 596 -32.10 -9.31 8.65
CA GLU A 596 -32.25 -9.40 10.10
C GLU A 596 -32.68 -8.06 10.72
N ILE A 597 -32.18 -6.92 10.23
CA ILE A 597 -32.62 -5.58 10.68
C ILE A 597 -34.13 -5.39 10.41
N GLU A 598 -34.59 -5.74 9.23
CA GLU A 598 -36.02 -5.62 8.87
C GLU A 598 -36.95 -6.38 9.85
N LYS A 599 -36.50 -7.53 10.37
CA LYS A 599 -37.26 -8.32 11.37
C LYS A 599 -37.29 -7.64 12.74
N ILE A 600 -36.27 -6.85 13.09
CA ILE A 600 -36.12 -6.23 14.41
C ILE A 600 -36.76 -4.83 14.39
N ASN A 601 -36.41 -3.99 13.43
CA ASN A 601 -36.89 -2.64 13.26
C ASN A 601 -37.00 -2.26 11.79
N PRO A 602 -38.18 -2.43 11.16
CA PRO A 602 -38.39 -2.14 9.74
C PRO A 602 -38.32 -0.65 9.38
N ASN A 603 -38.19 0.23 10.37
CA ASN A 603 -38.04 1.67 10.12
C ASN A 603 -36.60 2.10 9.83
N ILE A 604 -35.63 1.19 10.02
CA ILE A 604 -34.21 1.46 9.67
C ILE A 604 -34.03 1.25 8.17
N GLU A 605 -33.70 2.31 7.46
CA GLU A 605 -33.53 2.32 6.00
C GLU A 605 -32.07 2.53 5.61
N LEU A 606 -31.51 1.61 4.78
CA LEU A 606 -30.18 1.75 4.20
C LEU A 606 -30.25 2.64 2.95
N LEU A 607 -29.46 3.72 2.95
CA LEU A 607 -29.41 4.68 1.86
C LEU A 607 -28.10 4.56 1.04
N ASP A 608 -28.13 5.02 -0.20
CA ASP A 608 -26.94 5.33 -0.97
C ASP A 608 -26.23 6.57 -0.43
N ALA A 609 -24.92 6.70 -0.65
CA ALA A 609 -24.11 7.76 -0.09
C ALA A 609 -24.55 9.17 -0.50
N PRO A 610 -24.83 9.48 -1.80
CA PRO A 610 -25.36 10.78 -2.19
C PRO A 610 -26.67 11.16 -1.47
N THR A 611 -27.62 10.22 -1.38
CA THR A 611 -28.89 10.44 -0.69
C THR A 611 -28.67 10.68 0.79
N PHE A 612 -27.90 9.85 1.45
CA PHE A 612 -27.64 9.96 2.89
C PHE A 612 -26.98 11.30 3.26
N PHE A 613 -25.89 11.66 2.61
CA PHE A 613 -25.14 12.88 2.94
C PHE A 613 -25.89 14.15 2.54
N GLU A 614 -26.69 14.12 1.45
CA GLU A 614 -27.51 15.27 1.08
C GLU A 614 -28.66 15.50 2.07
N LEU A 615 -29.37 14.45 2.48
CA LEU A 615 -30.44 14.54 3.49
C LEU A 615 -29.87 15.01 4.84
N TYR A 616 -28.69 14.49 5.24
CA TYR A 616 -28.04 14.92 6.47
C TYR A 616 -27.67 16.40 6.43
N ARG A 617 -27.14 16.88 5.29
CA ARG A 617 -26.84 18.30 5.09
C ARG A 617 -28.09 19.19 5.19
N ILE A 618 -29.19 18.78 4.56
CA ILE A 618 -30.47 19.50 4.62
C ILE A 618 -30.99 19.55 6.06
N TRP A 619 -30.97 18.40 6.74
CA TRP A 619 -31.40 18.31 8.14
C TRP A 619 -30.59 19.21 9.07
N LEU A 620 -29.25 19.25 8.91
CA LEU A 620 -28.38 20.12 9.70
C LEU A 620 -28.66 21.60 9.47
N LYS A 621 -29.01 22.02 8.25
CA LYS A 621 -29.41 23.41 7.95
C LYS A 621 -30.71 23.79 8.63
N ASP A 622 -31.64 22.85 8.74
CA ASP A 622 -32.92 23.05 9.42
C ASP A 622 -32.80 22.95 10.97
N ASN A 623 -31.70 22.38 11.47
CA ASN A 623 -31.45 22.15 12.90
C ASN A 623 -30.10 22.74 13.34
N PRO A 624 -29.98 24.08 13.42
CA PRO A 624 -28.72 24.77 13.71
C PRO A 624 -28.11 24.42 15.08
N ASP A 625 -28.91 24.05 16.07
CA ASP A 625 -28.41 23.60 17.38
C ASP A 625 -27.66 22.26 17.23
N ALA A 626 -28.20 21.34 16.45
CA ALA A 626 -27.52 20.11 16.11
C ALA A 626 -26.25 20.37 15.28
N ALA A 627 -26.31 21.25 14.28
CA ALA A 627 -25.18 21.63 13.45
C ALA A 627 -23.97 22.17 14.28
N ASN A 628 -24.25 22.87 15.39
CA ASN A 628 -23.23 23.37 16.31
C ASN A 628 -22.73 22.31 17.32
N GLY A 629 -23.06 21.05 17.16
CA GLY A 629 -22.63 19.95 18.03
C GLY A 629 -23.41 19.91 19.39
N ASN A 630 -24.42 20.73 19.57
CA ASN A 630 -25.31 20.72 20.74
C ASN A 630 -26.43 19.67 20.56
N ILE A 631 -26.04 18.42 20.33
CA ILE A 631 -27.01 17.31 20.32
C ILE A 631 -27.22 16.85 21.75
N PRO A 632 -28.48 16.68 22.20
CA PRO A 632 -28.79 16.24 23.56
C PRO A 632 -28.21 14.85 23.89
#